data_9044e8de723fd34758dd302c606a4441
#
_entry.id   9044e8de723fd34758dd302c606a4441
#
_cell.length_a   1.000
_cell.length_b   1.000
_cell.length_c   1.000
_cell.angle_alpha   90.00
_cell.angle_beta   90.00
_cell.angle_gamma   90.00
#
_symmetry.space_group_name_H-M   'P 1'
#
loop_
_entity.id
_entity.type
_entity.pdbx_description
1 polymer ?
#
loop_
_entity_poly.entity_id
_entity_poly.type
_entity_poly.pdbx_seq_one_letter_code
_entity_poly.pdbx_strand_id
1 'polypeptide(L)'
;MGAIPSVLFFLLLLRVPESPRWLVKNGREDEAGAVLIRVDTAEAAAKEIRDIKDTLTLGEGSIRELFRPALRRPLLIAIVLAVFQQVTGINAILYYAPRIFEDAGFARMSAIGQSTIVGLVNMLFTVVAIVLADRVGRRPLLLIATGGMGVSLVLLGAAFRFPVLPASALLLIILLYIAFFASAMGPLVWVVMAEIFPIKVRGSAMGLATLILWLADFAVTLTFPVISDKFHPSTAFWLYAAMCACDLVFIWFFLPETKGKSLEEIERSWLKTA
;
A
#
# COMPACT_ATOMS: atom_id res chain seq x y z
N MET A 1 5.93 25.03 -2.47
CA MET A 1 6.69 24.16 -3.43
C MET A 1 5.79 23.10 -4.09
N GLY A 2 4.73 22.59 -3.46
CA GLY A 2 3.85 21.55 -4.02
C GLY A 2 3.02 21.95 -5.26
N ALA A 3 2.76 23.23 -5.47
CA ALA A 3 1.94 23.70 -6.60
C ALA A 3 2.55 23.39 -7.97
N ILE A 4 3.87 23.48 -8.12
CA ILE A 4 4.55 23.25 -9.41
C ILE A 4 4.38 21.79 -9.89
N PRO A 5 4.69 20.75 -9.09
CA PRO A 5 4.42 19.37 -9.47
C PRO A 5 2.94 19.09 -9.75
N SER A 6 2.03 19.69 -8.97
CA SER A 6 0.59 19.51 -9.16
C SER A 6 0.09 20.09 -10.48
N VAL A 7 0.54 21.29 -10.85
CA VAL A 7 0.21 21.91 -12.15
C VAL A 7 0.80 21.10 -13.29
N LEU A 8 2.06 20.67 -13.18
CA LEU A 8 2.70 19.83 -14.20
C LEU A 8 1.94 18.51 -14.38
N PHE A 9 1.60 17.85 -13.28
CA PHE A 9 0.82 16.61 -13.31
C PHE A 9 -0.55 16.82 -13.96
N PHE A 10 -1.27 17.89 -13.62
CA PHE A 10 -2.54 18.23 -14.24
C PHE A 10 -2.41 18.43 -15.75
N LEU A 11 -1.40 19.18 -16.21
CA LEU A 11 -1.16 19.41 -17.64
C LEU A 11 -0.80 18.12 -18.39
N LEU A 12 -0.04 17.23 -17.75
CA LEU A 12 0.27 15.91 -18.32
C LEU A 12 -0.96 15.02 -18.42
N LEU A 13 -1.85 15.03 -17.42
CA LEU A 13 -3.11 14.27 -17.45
C LEU A 13 -4.01 14.65 -18.62
N LEU A 14 -4.01 15.92 -19.06
CA LEU A 14 -4.77 16.36 -20.21
C LEU A 14 -4.33 15.69 -21.53
N ARG A 15 -3.15 15.10 -21.56
CA ARG A 15 -2.58 14.39 -22.73
C ARG A 15 -2.70 12.86 -22.63
N VAL A 16 -3.12 12.34 -21.50
CA VAL A 16 -3.29 10.90 -21.31
C VAL A 16 -4.64 10.50 -21.92
N PRO A 17 -4.69 9.51 -22.82
CA PRO A 17 -5.94 9.01 -23.36
C PRO A 17 -6.74 8.31 -22.26
N GLU A 18 -8.06 8.22 -22.46
CA GLU A 18 -8.94 7.44 -21.60
C GLU A 18 -8.55 5.95 -21.61
N SER A 19 -8.85 5.25 -20.52
CA SER A 19 -8.51 3.82 -20.44
C SER A 19 -9.29 3.00 -21.48
N PRO A 20 -8.69 1.99 -22.11
CA PRO A 20 -9.36 1.13 -23.08
C PRO A 20 -10.69 0.55 -22.56
N ARG A 21 -10.71 0.13 -21.28
CA ARG A 21 -11.93 -0.39 -20.64
C ARG A 21 -13.04 0.65 -20.54
N TRP A 22 -12.71 1.89 -20.21
CA TRP A 22 -13.68 2.98 -20.15
C TRP A 22 -14.23 3.31 -21.54
N LEU A 23 -13.35 3.34 -22.55
CA LEU A 23 -13.73 3.59 -23.94
C LEU A 23 -14.70 2.52 -24.46
N VAL A 24 -14.39 1.23 -24.23
CA VAL A 24 -15.27 0.11 -24.61
C VAL A 24 -16.62 0.20 -23.87
N LYS A 25 -16.60 0.50 -22.56
CA LYS A 25 -17.83 0.67 -21.75
C LYS A 25 -18.73 1.77 -22.30
N ASN A 26 -18.15 2.82 -22.89
CA ASN A 26 -18.89 3.94 -23.50
C ASN A 26 -19.13 3.79 -25.01
N GLY A 27 -18.90 2.60 -25.58
CA GLY A 27 -19.14 2.31 -27.01
C GLY A 27 -18.10 2.91 -27.97
N ARG A 28 -16.95 3.42 -27.46
CA ARG A 28 -15.87 4.05 -28.24
C ARG A 28 -14.76 3.04 -28.55
N GLU A 29 -15.11 1.94 -29.20
CA GLU A 29 -14.22 0.79 -29.42
C GLU A 29 -13.04 1.10 -30.34
N ASP A 30 -13.27 1.90 -31.39
CA ASP A 30 -12.20 2.30 -32.33
C ASP A 30 -11.10 3.07 -31.61
N GLU A 31 -11.46 3.93 -30.68
CA GLU A 31 -10.50 4.68 -29.86
C GLU A 31 -9.78 3.77 -28.86
N ALA A 32 -10.49 2.79 -28.27
CA ALA A 32 -9.87 1.78 -27.42
C ALA A 32 -8.82 0.99 -28.21
N GLY A 33 -9.14 0.58 -29.43
CA GLY A 33 -8.22 -0.09 -30.34
C GLY A 33 -6.99 0.77 -30.65
N ALA A 34 -7.19 2.05 -30.97
CA ALA A 34 -6.10 2.99 -31.26
C ALA A 34 -5.16 3.19 -30.05
N VAL A 35 -5.69 3.16 -28.81
CA VAL A 35 -4.88 3.24 -27.58
C VAL A 35 -4.09 1.95 -27.36
N LEU A 36 -4.72 0.78 -27.52
CA LEU A 36 -4.09 -0.53 -27.31
C LEU A 36 -2.97 -0.81 -28.34
N ILE A 37 -3.15 -0.46 -29.59
CA ILE A 37 -2.15 -0.64 -30.66
C ILE A 37 -0.87 0.18 -30.39
N ARG A 38 -0.92 1.22 -29.56
CA ARG A 38 0.31 1.96 -29.16
C ARG A 38 1.26 1.15 -28.27
N VAL A 39 0.74 0.14 -27.59
CA VAL A 39 1.50 -0.66 -26.61
C VAL A 39 1.61 -2.13 -26.98
N ASP A 40 0.80 -2.60 -27.94
CA ASP A 40 0.78 -4.01 -28.36
C ASP A 40 0.43 -4.15 -29.85
N THR A 41 0.41 -5.40 -30.33
CA THR A 41 0.03 -5.72 -31.70
C THR A 41 -1.48 -5.53 -31.96
N ALA A 42 -1.87 -5.33 -33.21
CA ALA A 42 -3.28 -5.18 -33.57
C ALA A 42 -4.14 -6.42 -33.20
N GLU A 43 -3.54 -7.61 -33.28
CA GLU A 43 -4.20 -8.86 -32.90
C GLU A 43 -4.43 -8.95 -31.40
N ALA A 44 -3.43 -8.57 -30.59
CA ALA A 44 -3.54 -8.51 -29.15
C ALA A 44 -4.56 -7.45 -28.70
N ALA A 45 -4.56 -6.27 -29.33
CA ALA A 45 -5.55 -5.22 -29.09
C ALA A 45 -6.97 -5.69 -29.37
N ALA A 46 -7.21 -6.39 -30.49
CA ALA A 46 -8.53 -6.93 -30.81
C ALA A 46 -8.98 -8.05 -29.85
N LYS A 47 -8.05 -8.83 -29.34
CA LYS A 47 -8.32 -9.83 -28.28
C LYS A 47 -8.70 -9.14 -26.98
N GLU A 48 -7.92 -8.16 -26.54
CA GLU A 48 -8.16 -7.42 -25.30
C GLU A 48 -9.53 -6.71 -25.31
N ILE A 49 -9.95 -6.13 -26.46
CA ILE A 49 -11.28 -5.53 -26.60
C ILE A 49 -12.38 -6.57 -26.40
N ARG A 50 -12.21 -7.80 -26.95
CA ARG A 50 -13.18 -8.89 -26.73
C ARG A 50 -13.24 -9.28 -25.27
N ASP A 51 -12.10 -9.47 -24.63
CA ASP A 51 -12.01 -9.85 -23.23
C ASP A 51 -12.62 -8.78 -22.30
N ILE A 52 -12.44 -7.50 -22.65
CA ILE A 52 -13.11 -6.37 -21.96
C ILE A 52 -14.64 -6.45 -22.13
N LYS A 53 -15.14 -6.69 -23.35
CA LYS A 53 -16.58 -6.84 -23.60
C LYS A 53 -17.18 -7.98 -22.80
N ASP A 54 -16.54 -9.14 -22.85
CA ASP A 54 -16.99 -10.33 -22.10
C ASP A 54 -17.06 -10.04 -20.59
N THR A 55 -16.09 -9.32 -20.05
CA THR A 55 -16.13 -8.91 -18.64
C THR A 55 -17.18 -7.87 -18.33
N LEU A 56 -17.50 -6.97 -19.27
CA LEU A 56 -18.56 -5.98 -19.10
C LEU A 56 -19.96 -6.61 -19.12
N THR A 57 -20.17 -7.69 -19.90
CA THR A 57 -21.44 -8.44 -19.91
C THR A 57 -21.75 -9.11 -18.57
N LEU A 58 -20.72 -9.44 -17.76
CA LEU A 58 -20.88 -10.00 -16.42
C LEU A 58 -21.51 -9.00 -15.42
N GLY A 59 -21.61 -7.73 -15.79
CA GLY A 59 -22.12 -6.66 -14.94
C GLY A 59 -21.15 -6.25 -13.81
N GLU A 60 -21.44 -5.12 -13.18
CA GLU A 60 -20.71 -4.70 -11.99
C GLU A 60 -21.22 -5.47 -10.77
N GLY A 61 -20.29 -6.12 -10.05
CA GLY A 61 -20.64 -6.84 -8.83
C GLY A 61 -21.05 -5.89 -7.71
N SER A 62 -22.15 -6.21 -7.06
CA SER A 62 -22.63 -5.45 -5.90
C SER A 62 -21.73 -5.69 -4.68
N ILE A 63 -21.64 -4.67 -3.81
CA ILE A 63 -20.96 -4.77 -2.50
C ILE A 63 -21.51 -5.95 -1.67
N ARG A 64 -22.78 -6.31 -1.85
CA ARG A 64 -23.41 -7.47 -1.18
C ARG A 64 -22.80 -8.80 -1.62
N GLU A 65 -22.27 -8.88 -2.84
CA GLU A 65 -21.63 -10.09 -3.34
C GLU A 65 -20.32 -10.41 -2.61
N LEU A 66 -19.65 -9.39 -2.03
CA LEU A 66 -18.44 -9.58 -1.24
C LEU A 66 -18.65 -10.43 0.02
N PHE A 67 -19.87 -10.46 0.54
CA PHE A 67 -20.21 -11.22 1.75
C PHE A 67 -20.63 -12.66 1.45
N ARG A 68 -20.59 -13.11 0.19
CA ARG A 68 -20.80 -14.51 -0.16
C ARG A 68 -19.71 -15.40 0.47
N PRO A 69 -20.03 -16.64 0.88
CA PRO A 69 -19.08 -17.53 1.55
C PRO A 69 -17.73 -17.63 0.83
N ALA A 70 -17.72 -17.76 -0.49
CA ALA A 70 -16.51 -17.90 -1.31
C ALA A 70 -15.58 -16.64 -1.26
N LEU A 71 -16.13 -15.45 -1.02
CA LEU A 71 -15.37 -14.20 -0.99
C LEU A 71 -15.05 -13.69 0.43
N ARG A 72 -15.58 -14.35 1.47
CA ARG A 72 -15.35 -13.91 2.86
C ARG A 72 -13.88 -13.96 3.26
N ARG A 73 -13.17 -15.01 2.85
CA ARG A 73 -11.74 -15.17 3.16
C ARG A 73 -10.87 -14.11 2.48
N PRO A 74 -10.93 -13.90 1.13
CA PRO A 74 -10.22 -12.81 0.50
C PRO A 74 -10.64 -11.43 1.04
N LEU A 75 -11.92 -11.22 1.36
CA LEU A 75 -12.38 -9.97 1.96
C LEU A 75 -11.73 -9.73 3.33
N LEU A 76 -11.67 -10.75 4.19
CA LEU A 76 -11.01 -10.64 5.48
C LEU A 76 -9.52 -10.32 5.32
N ILE A 77 -8.83 -10.99 4.39
CA ILE A 77 -7.42 -10.73 4.11
C ILE A 77 -7.21 -9.29 3.66
N ALA A 78 -8.02 -8.78 2.74
CA ALA A 78 -7.93 -7.40 2.26
C ALA A 78 -8.15 -6.38 3.38
N ILE A 79 -9.18 -6.59 4.21
CA ILE A 79 -9.50 -5.70 5.34
C ILE A 79 -8.36 -5.70 6.36
N VAL A 80 -7.86 -6.86 6.74
CA VAL A 80 -6.80 -6.99 7.74
C VAL A 80 -5.50 -6.38 7.23
N LEU A 81 -5.12 -6.62 5.97
CA LEU A 81 -3.95 -5.96 5.37
C LEU A 81 -4.12 -4.44 5.29
N ALA A 82 -5.30 -3.95 4.92
CA ALA A 82 -5.60 -2.51 4.88
C ALA A 82 -5.44 -1.86 6.26
N VAL A 83 -5.91 -2.54 7.32
CA VAL A 83 -5.74 -2.09 8.71
C VAL A 83 -4.27 -2.13 9.11
N PHE A 84 -3.56 -3.24 8.89
CA PHE A 84 -2.15 -3.36 9.27
C PHE A 84 -1.26 -2.37 8.53
N GLN A 85 -1.54 -2.05 7.27
CA GLN A 85 -0.80 -1.02 6.55
C GLN A 85 -0.75 0.30 7.33
N GLN A 86 -1.79 0.64 8.09
CA GLN A 86 -1.86 1.89 8.85
C GLN A 86 -1.44 1.74 10.31
N VAL A 87 -1.89 0.68 11.00
CA VAL A 87 -1.61 0.51 12.44
C VAL A 87 -0.15 0.15 12.72
N THR A 88 0.66 -0.14 11.70
CA THR A 88 2.13 -0.20 11.79
C THR A 88 2.77 1.18 11.96
N GLY A 89 2.01 2.29 11.86
CA GLY A 89 2.43 3.63 12.25
C GLY A 89 3.02 4.49 11.14
N ILE A 90 2.91 4.10 9.87
CA ILE A 90 3.55 4.81 8.76
C ILE A 90 3.13 6.28 8.68
N ASN A 91 1.83 6.55 8.70
CA ASN A 91 1.33 7.91 8.57
C ASN A 91 1.56 8.74 9.84
N ALA A 92 1.59 8.11 11.03
CA ALA A 92 2.03 8.79 12.24
C ALA A 92 3.48 9.28 12.11
N ILE A 93 4.39 8.45 11.58
CA ILE A 93 5.78 8.85 11.36
C ILE A 93 5.89 9.92 10.27
N LEU A 94 5.18 9.77 9.14
CA LEU A 94 5.26 10.73 8.03
C LEU A 94 4.66 12.10 8.39
N TYR A 95 3.50 12.14 9.01
CA TYR A 95 2.78 13.39 9.33
C TYR A 95 3.43 14.13 10.51
N TYR A 96 3.95 13.39 11.48
CA TYR A 96 4.61 13.96 12.64
C TYR A 96 6.14 13.95 12.57
N ALA A 97 6.70 13.65 11.38
CA ALA A 97 8.16 13.60 11.18
C ALA A 97 8.91 14.84 11.72
N PRO A 98 8.49 16.10 11.44
CA PRO A 98 9.18 17.26 12.00
C PRO A 98 9.21 17.25 13.53
N ARG A 99 8.09 16.91 14.18
CA ARG A 99 8.00 16.82 15.64
C ARG A 99 8.87 15.71 16.19
N ILE A 100 8.84 14.51 15.56
CA ILE A 100 9.68 13.37 15.96
C ILE A 100 11.17 13.77 15.88
N PHE A 101 11.58 14.52 14.87
CA PHE A 101 12.95 15.01 14.73
C PHE A 101 13.30 16.11 15.74
N GLU A 102 12.36 17.02 16.06
CA GLU A 102 12.53 18.01 17.13
C GLU A 102 12.73 17.28 18.49
N ASP A 103 11.89 16.30 18.81
CA ASP A 103 11.99 15.47 20.02
C ASP A 103 13.28 14.65 20.06
N ALA A 104 13.84 14.28 18.89
CA ALA A 104 15.12 13.62 18.72
C ALA A 104 16.33 14.57 18.87
N GLY A 105 16.11 15.88 19.09
CA GLY A 105 17.15 16.87 19.31
C GLY A 105 17.62 17.64 18.07
N PHE A 106 16.91 17.52 16.93
CA PHE A 106 17.20 18.38 15.76
C PHE A 106 16.59 19.77 15.94
N ALA A 107 17.31 20.81 15.49
CA ALA A 107 16.72 22.14 15.39
C ALA A 107 15.56 22.13 14.37
N ARG A 108 14.53 22.94 14.60
CA ARG A 108 13.28 22.95 13.80
C ARG A 108 13.50 23.08 12.29
N MET A 109 14.41 23.95 11.85
CA MET A 109 14.76 24.11 10.43
C MET A 109 15.40 22.83 9.85
N SER A 110 16.22 22.15 10.65
CA SER A 110 16.84 20.87 10.30
C SER A 110 15.82 19.75 10.27
N ALA A 111 14.85 19.75 11.18
CA ALA A 111 13.77 18.75 11.22
C ALA A 111 12.91 18.77 9.94
N ILE A 112 12.61 19.94 9.39
CA ILE A 112 11.92 20.07 8.10
C ILE A 112 12.76 19.49 6.95
N GLY A 113 14.08 19.77 6.95
CA GLY A 113 15.02 19.21 5.97
C GLY A 113 15.08 17.67 6.04
N GLN A 114 15.10 17.10 7.25
CA GLN A 114 15.09 15.65 7.44
C GLN A 114 13.79 15.00 6.94
N SER A 115 12.64 15.68 7.09
CA SER A 115 11.38 15.19 6.51
C SER A 115 11.41 15.12 4.98
N THR A 116 12.17 15.99 4.31
CA THR A 116 12.39 15.92 2.86
C THR A 116 13.20 14.67 2.50
N ILE A 117 14.23 14.33 3.27
CA ILE A 117 15.04 13.12 3.07
C ILE A 117 14.15 11.87 3.24
N VAL A 118 13.26 11.84 4.23
CA VAL A 118 12.26 10.78 4.40
C VAL A 118 11.42 10.59 3.14
N GLY A 119 10.92 11.69 2.55
CA GLY A 119 10.16 11.63 1.30
C GLY A 119 10.96 11.08 0.11
N LEU A 120 12.23 11.47 -0.01
CA LEU A 120 13.13 10.95 -1.06
C LEU A 120 13.42 9.45 -0.89
N VAL A 121 13.67 8.99 0.33
CA VAL A 121 13.88 7.57 0.61
C VAL A 121 12.61 6.78 0.31
N ASN A 122 11.44 7.28 0.71
CA ASN A 122 10.16 6.65 0.39
C ASN A 122 9.96 6.49 -1.12
N MET A 123 10.21 7.54 -1.90
CA MET A 123 10.12 7.49 -3.36
C MET A 123 11.08 6.47 -3.96
N LEU A 124 12.36 6.50 -3.55
CA LEU A 124 13.39 5.61 -4.07
C LEU A 124 13.05 4.14 -3.81
N PHE A 125 12.68 3.79 -2.59
CA PHE A 125 12.35 2.41 -2.22
C PHE A 125 11.00 1.94 -2.79
N THR A 126 10.08 2.84 -3.12
CA THR A 126 8.88 2.50 -3.89
C THR A 126 9.24 2.04 -5.32
N VAL A 127 10.23 2.69 -5.96
CA VAL A 127 10.74 2.21 -7.27
C VAL A 127 11.39 0.83 -7.13
N VAL A 128 12.15 0.59 -6.06
CA VAL A 128 12.72 -0.73 -5.76
C VAL A 128 11.63 -1.77 -5.60
N ALA A 129 10.53 -1.44 -4.92
CA ALA A 129 9.38 -2.34 -4.75
C ALA A 129 8.80 -2.81 -6.09
N ILE A 130 8.63 -1.90 -7.06
CA ILE A 130 8.09 -2.23 -8.40
C ILE A 130 8.96 -3.29 -9.08
N VAL A 131 10.30 -3.13 -9.01
CA VAL A 131 11.23 -4.08 -9.63
C VAL A 131 11.27 -5.43 -8.90
N LEU A 132 11.19 -5.41 -7.57
CA LEU A 132 11.29 -6.62 -6.76
C LEU A 132 9.98 -7.41 -6.70
N ALA A 133 8.84 -6.76 -6.84
CA ALA A 133 7.51 -7.40 -6.75
C ALA A 133 7.38 -8.61 -7.68
N ASP A 134 7.83 -8.45 -8.94
CA ASP A 134 7.74 -9.51 -9.95
C ASP A 134 8.88 -10.52 -9.86
N ARG A 135 10.00 -10.17 -9.22
CA ARG A 135 11.16 -11.07 -9.09
C ARG A 135 11.09 -11.96 -7.86
N VAL A 136 10.73 -11.41 -6.72
CA VAL A 136 10.75 -12.10 -5.42
C VAL A 136 9.37 -12.67 -5.07
N GLY A 137 8.30 -11.95 -5.39
CA GLY A 137 6.93 -12.28 -5.03
C GLY A 137 6.39 -11.38 -3.91
N ARG A 138 5.05 -11.33 -3.80
CA ARG A 138 4.38 -10.37 -2.91
C ARG A 138 4.55 -10.77 -1.44
N ARG A 139 4.30 -12.04 -1.12
CA ARG A 139 4.34 -12.55 0.26
C ARG A 139 5.73 -12.48 0.88
N PRO A 140 6.84 -12.95 0.26
CA PRO A 140 8.17 -12.85 0.83
C PRO A 140 8.61 -11.40 1.07
N LEU A 141 8.30 -10.50 0.12
CA LEU A 141 8.64 -9.08 0.28
C LEU A 141 7.89 -8.44 1.45
N LEU A 142 6.60 -8.73 1.60
CA LEU A 142 5.80 -8.25 2.72
C LEU A 142 6.36 -8.76 4.05
N LEU A 143 6.74 -10.04 4.14
CA LEU A 143 7.35 -10.61 5.36
C LEU A 143 8.66 -9.90 5.73
N ILE A 144 9.56 -9.71 4.76
CA ILE A 144 10.85 -9.02 4.97
C ILE A 144 10.60 -7.57 5.41
N ALA A 145 9.71 -6.87 4.72
CA ALA A 145 9.41 -5.49 5.02
C ALA A 145 8.80 -5.31 6.41
N THR A 146 7.76 -6.08 6.73
CA THR A 146 7.10 -6.02 8.04
C THR A 146 8.05 -6.40 9.17
N GLY A 147 8.89 -7.40 8.98
CA GLY A 147 9.94 -7.76 9.94
C GLY A 147 10.96 -6.64 10.15
N GLY A 148 11.46 -6.05 9.06
CA GLY A 148 12.39 -4.92 9.11
C GLY A 148 11.79 -3.66 9.74
N MET A 149 10.50 -3.38 9.43
CA MET A 149 9.74 -2.31 10.09
C MET A 149 9.65 -2.53 11.59
N GLY A 150 9.26 -3.74 12.03
CA GLY A 150 9.14 -4.10 13.44
C GLY A 150 10.46 -3.91 14.20
N VAL A 151 11.57 -4.41 13.65
CA VAL A 151 12.90 -4.22 14.25
C VAL A 151 13.25 -2.72 14.34
N SER A 152 13.04 -1.96 13.27
CA SER A 152 13.31 -0.52 13.26
C SER A 152 12.51 0.22 14.33
N LEU A 153 11.23 -0.13 14.52
CA LEU A 153 10.36 0.48 15.53
C LEU A 153 10.76 0.11 16.96
N VAL A 154 11.22 -1.14 17.19
CA VAL A 154 11.78 -1.54 18.50
C VAL A 154 13.02 -0.69 18.83
N LEU A 155 13.93 -0.55 17.87
CA LEU A 155 15.14 0.26 18.02
C LEU A 155 14.81 1.74 18.22
N LEU A 156 13.84 2.28 17.47
CA LEU A 156 13.41 3.66 17.61
C LEU A 156 12.79 3.92 18.99
N GLY A 157 11.91 3.04 19.45
CA GLY A 157 11.33 3.12 20.79
C GLY A 157 12.39 3.04 21.89
N ALA A 158 13.39 2.15 21.75
CA ALA A 158 14.51 2.05 22.68
C ALA A 158 15.37 3.32 22.67
N ALA A 159 15.65 3.88 21.50
CA ALA A 159 16.46 5.11 21.36
C ALA A 159 15.78 6.32 22.00
N PHE A 160 14.45 6.44 21.91
CA PHE A 160 13.71 7.48 22.63
C PHE A 160 13.64 7.25 24.13
N ARG A 161 13.56 5.99 24.57
CA ARG A 161 13.49 5.65 26.01
C ARG A 161 14.82 5.81 26.72
N PHE A 162 15.91 5.49 26.04
CA PHE A 162 17.27 5.53 26.53
C PHE A 162 18.10 6.43 25.61
N PRO A 163 18.17 7.75 25.85
CA PRO A 163 18.78 8.72 24.93
C PRO A 163 20.32 8.63 24.93
N VAL A 164 20.84 7.47 24.54
CA VAL A 164 22.27 7.20 24.42
C VAL A 164 22.77 7.44 22.99
N LEU A 165 21.84 7.35 22.02
CA LEU A 165 22.16 7.47 20.61
C LEU A 165 22.14 8.94 20.13
N PRO A 166 23.06 9.33 19.23
CA PRO A 166 23.02 10.65 18.62
C PRO A 166 21.81 10.79 17.70
N ALA A 167 21.33 12.01 17.47
CA ALA A 167 20.19 12.31 16.62
C ALA A 167 20.33 11.73 15.19
N SER A 168 21.55 11.69 14.65
CA SER A 168 21.84 11.07 13.35
C SER A 168 21.53 9.56 13.30
N ALA A 169 21.70 8.85 14.41
CA ALA A 169 21.33 7.43 14.49
C ALA A 169 19.82 7.25 14.52
N LEU A 170 19.07 8.12 15.20
CA LEU A 170 17.61 8.10 15.17
C LEU A 170 17.09 8.36 13.75
N LEU A 171 17.66 9.35 13.05
CA LEU A 171 17.34 9.58 11.64
C LEU A 171 17.55 8.32 10.81
N LEU A 172 18.69 7.65 10.95
CA LEU A 172 18.99 6.43 10.19
C LEU A 172 17.98 5.33 10.48
N ILE A 173 17.55 5.13 11.73
CA ILE A 173 16.52 4.14 12.09
C ILE A 173 15.17 4.48 11.46
N ILE A 174 14.78 5.75 11.44
CA ILE A 174 13.55 6.20 10.78
C ILE A 174 13.64 5.97 9.28
N LEU A 175 14.74 6.30 8.63
CA LEU A 175 14.95 6.07 7.21
C LEU A 175 14.90 4.58 6.86
N LEU A 176 15.45 3.73 7.72
CA LEU A 176 15.41 2.27 7.57
C LEU A 176 13.96 1.75 7.64
N TYR A 177 13.17 2.22 8.62
CA TYR A 177 11.75 1.92 8.72
C TYR A 177 11.00 2.32 7.45
N ILE A 178 11.20 3.55 6.96
CA ILE A 178 10.59 4.06 5.72
C ILE A 178 11.00 3.23 4.52
N ALA A 179 12.29 2.85 4.43
CA ALA A 179 12.79 2.02 3.34
C ALA A 179 12.11 0.64 3.30
N PHE A 180 11.96 -0.03 4.45
CA PHE A 180 11.23 -1.29 4.55
C PHE A 180 9.75 -1.11 4.17
N PHE A 181 9.06 -0.09 4.69
CA PHE A 181 7.68 0.18 4.34
C PHE A 181 7.51 0.38 2.83
N ALA A 182 8.30 1.29 2.25
CA ALA A 182 8.22 1.67 0.85
C ALA A 182 8.59 0.52 -0.11
N SER A 183 9.47 -0.39 0.33
CA SER A 183 9.89 -1.54 -0.49
C SER A 183 8.84 -2.64 -0.65
N ALA A 184 7.78 -2.66 0.17
CA ALA A 184 6.72 -3.65 0.06
C ALA A 184 5.37 -3.17 0.62
N MET A 185 5.30 -2.82 1.91
CA MET A 185 4.04 -2.60 2.61
C MET A 185 3.23 -1.45 1.99
N GLY A 186 3.89 -0.40 1.51
CA GLY A 186 3.26 0.71 0.81
C GLY A 186 2.55 0.26 -0.48
N PRO A 187 3.28 -0.19 -1.50
CA PRO A 187 2.71 -0.52 -2.80
C PRO A 187 2.05 -1.90 -2.86
N LEU A 188 2.65 -2.96 -2.28
CA LEU A 188 2.21 -4.33 -2.52
C LEU A 188 0.89 -4.69 -1.84
N VAL A 189 0.51 -4.03 -0.75
CA VAL A 189 -0.81 -4.22 -0.14
C VAL A 189 -1.92 -3.90 -1.16
N TRP A 190 -1.77 -2.82 -1.94
CA TRP A 190 -2.71 -2.45 -3.00
C TRP A 190 -2.74 -3.46 -4.14
N VAL A 191 -1.56 -3.96 -4.54
CA VAL A 191 -1.42 -4.98 -5.58
C VAL A 191 -2.10 -6.27 -5.14
N VAL A 192 -1.79 -6.77 -3.94
CA VAL A 192 -2.39 -7.98 -3.39
C VAL A 192 -3.91 -7.85 -3.29
N MET A 193 -4.41 -6.72 -2.76
CA MET A 193 -5.86 -6.49 -2.68
C MET A 193 -6.52 -6.51 -4.06
N ALA A 194 -5.84 -6.02 -5.10
CA ALA A 194 -6.37 -6.09 -6.48
C ALA A 194 -6.30 -7.51 -7.07
N GLU A 195 -5.27 -8.29 -6.72
CA GLU A 195 -5.03 -9.63 -7.26
C GLU A 195 -5.91 -10.72 -6.64
N ILE A 196 -6.35 -10.56 -5.37
CA ILE A 196 -7.13 -11.59 -4.67
C ILE A 196 -8.63 -11.60 -4.99
N PHE A 197 -9.15 -10.57 -5.68
CA PHE A 197 -10.57 -10.49 -6.02
C PHE A 197 -10.86 -10.72 -7.49
N PRO A 198 -11.96 -11.42 -7.82
CA PRO A 198 -12.47 -11.50 -9.19
C PRO A 198 -12.75 -10.11 -9.76
N ILE A 199 -12.54 -9.95 -11.08
CA ILE A 199 -12.71 -8.67 -11.80
C ILE A 199 -14.07 -8.05 -11.52
N LYS A 200 -15.13 -8.87 -11.47
CA LYS A 200 -16.53 -8.43 -11.27
C LYS A 200 -16.73 -7.61 -9.99
N VAL A 201 -16.11 -8.04 -8.87
CA VAL A 201 -16.32 -7.44 -7.54
C VAL A 201 -15.13 -6.62 -7.05
N ARG A 202 -14.03 -6.60 -7.80
CA ARG A 202 -12.77 -5.95 -7.42
C ARG A 202 -12.95 -4.47 -7.07
N GLY A 203 -13.69 -3.72 -7.88
CA GLY A 203 -13.92 -2.30 -7.62
C GLY A 203 -14.62 -2.06 -6.28
N SER A 204 -15.67 -2.83 -5.99
CA SER A 204 -16.39 -2.75 -4.70
C SER A 204 -15.53 -3.20 -3.52
N ALA A 205 -14.71 -4.24 -3.71
CA ALA A 205 -13.80 -4.75 -2.68
C ALA A 205 -12.69 -3.73 -2.35
N MET A 206 -12.06 -3.18 -3.39
CA MET A 206 -11.05 -2.12 -3.24
C MET A 206 -11.62 -0.88 -2.57
N GLY A 207 -12.84 -0.46 -2.96
CA GLY A 207 -13.51 0.68 -2.33
C GLY A 207 -13.75 0.47 -0.84
N LEU A 208 -14.25 -0.72 -0.43
CA LEU A 208 -14.45 -1.07 0.97
C LEU A 208 -13.13 -1.15 1.75
N ALA A 209 -12.12 -1.81 1.19
CA ALA A 209 -10.80 -1.91 1.82
C ALA A 209 -10.15 -0.52 1.99
N THR A 210 -10.27 0.35 0.98
CA THR A 210 -9.79 1.73 1.04
C THR A 210 -10.49 2.54 2.13
N LEU A 211 -11.82 2.41 2.26
CA LEU A 211 -12.56 3.07 3.34
C LEU A 211 -12.03 2.65 4.72
N ILE A 212 -11.86 1.35 4.93
CA ILE A 212 -11.35 0.80 6.20
C ILE A 212 -9.90 1.25 6.45
N LEU A 213 -9.07 1.28 5.43
CA LEU A 213 -7.70 1.79 5.49
C LEU A 213 -7.67 3.23 6.01
N TRP A 214 -8.47 4.12 5.42
CA TRP A 214 -8.51 5.52 5.85
C TRP A 214 -9.13 5.73 7.23
N LEU A 215 -10.06 4.87 7.65
CA LEU A 215 -10.56 4.87 9.03
C LEU A 215 -9.46 4.43 10.02
N ALA A 216 -8.65 3.44 9.65
CA ALA A 216 -7.49 3.03 10.44
C ALA A 216 -6.43 4.15 10.49
N ASP A 217 -6.13 4.81 9.37
CA ASP A 217 -5.24 5.97 9.30
C ASP A 217 -5.71 7.10 10.22
N PHE A 218 -6.99 7.45 10.14
CA PHE A 218 -7.60 8.44 11.03
C PHE A 218 -7.40 8.10 12.50
N ALA A 219 -7.66 6.84 12.89
CA ALA A 219 -7.49 6.39 14.26
C ALA A 219 -6.02 6.48 14.72
N VAL A 220 -5.07 6.03 13.88
CA VAL A 220 -3.63 6.10 14.17
C VAL A 220 -3.16 7.53 14.29
N THR A 221 -3.55 8.40 13.36
CA THR A 221 -3.14 9.81 13.34
C THR A 221 -3.69 10.57 14.54
N LEU A 222 -4.92 10.28 14.94
CA LEU A 222 -5.54 10.89 16.11
C LEU A 222 -4.92 10.40 17.44
N THR A 223 -4.57 9.12 17.52
CA THR A 223 -4.09 8.51 18.77
C THR A 223 -2.59 8.70 19.01
N PHE A 224 -1.79 8.87 17.98
CA PHE A 224 -0.33 9.03 18.12
C PHE A 224 0.07 10.19 19.04
N PRO A 225 -0.40 11.44 18.86
CA PRO A 225 -0.06 12.55 19.77
C PRO A 225 -0.51 12.27 21.20
N VAL A 226 -1.71 11.71 21.36
CA VAL A 226 -2.26 11.39 22.70
C VAL A 226 -1.38 10.38 23.43
N ILE A 227 -0.92 9.33 22.73
CA ILE A 227 -0.05 8.31 23.32
C ILE A 227 1.33 8.92 23.63
N SER A 228 1.89 9.68 22.67
CA SER A 228 3.19 10.32 22.83
C SER A 228 3.23 11.30 23.99
N ASP A 229 2.18 12.13 24.16
CA ASP A 229 2.11 13.16 25.19
C ASP A 229 1.79 12.60 26.58
N LYS A 230 0.88 11.61 26.67
CA LYS A 230 0.45 11.06 27.95
C LYS A 230 1.42 10.04 28.54
N PHE A 231 2.05 9.24 27.70
CA PHE A 231 2.92 8.16 28.18
C PHE A 231 4.40 8.41 27.87
N HIS A 232 4.78 8.40 26.64
CA HIS A 232 6.12 8.72 26.11
C HIS A 232 6.16 8.36 24.62
N PRO A 233 6.94 9.02 23.75
CA PRO A 233 7.07 8.65 22.34
C PRO A 233 7.46 7.19 22.10
N SER A 234 8.33 6.62 22.97
CA SER A 234 8.72 5.20 22.89
C SER A 234 7.54 4.22 22.94
N THR A 235 6.48 4.58 23.71
CA THR A 235 5.30 3.72 23.86
C THR A 235 4.55 3.56 22.53
N ALA A 236 4.42 4.64 21.76
CA ALA A 236 3.79 4.58 20.44
C ALA A 236 4.60 3.69 19.48
N PHE A 237 5.93 3.84 19.45
CA PHE A 237 6.78 3.04 18.58
C PHE A 237 6.77 1.55 18.95
N TRP A 238 6.77 1.21 20.23
CA TRP A 238 6.65 -0.20 20.65
C TRP A 238 5.28 -0.79 20.39
N LEU A 239 4.21 0.00 20.49
CA LEU A 239 2.87 -0.44 20.08
C LEU A 239 2.83 -0.76 18.59
N TYR A 240 3.40 0.11 17.74
CA TYR A 240 3.49 -0.14 16.30
C TYR A 240 4.39 -1.33 15.97
N ALA A 241 5.47 -1.54 16.73
CA ALA A 241 6.29 -2.73 16.59
C ALA A 241 5.51 -4.02 16.90
N ALA A 242 4.66 -4.00 17.94
CA ALA A 242 3.78 -5.12 18.25
C ALA A 242 2.76 -5.37 17.14
N MET A 243 2.22 -4.30 16.50
CA MET A 243 1.34 -4.44 15.34
C MET A 243 2.08 -5.04 14.13
N CYS A 244 3.35 -4.66 13.90
CA CYS A 244 4.18 -5.32 12.88
C CYS A 244 4.38 -6.81 13.17
N ALA A 245 4.58 -7.21 14.42
CA ALA A 245 4.68 -8.62 14.80
C ALA A 245 3.38 -9.38 14.53
N CYS A 246 2.22 -8.77 14.85
CA CYS A 246 0.91 -9.35 14.54
C CYS A 246 0.69 -9.47 13.02
N ASP A 247 1.06 -8.45 12.26
CA ASP A 247 0.96 -8.45 10.80
C ASP A 247 1.88 -9.52 10.18
N LEU A 248 3.10 -9.67 10.67
CA LEU A 248 4.04 -10.69 10.22
C LEU A 248 3.45 -12.11 10.42
N VAL A 249 2.84 -12.37 11.58
CA VAL A 249 2.13 -13.63 11.87
C VAL A 249 0.95 -13.79 10.91
N PHE A 250 0.18 -12.72 10.69
CA PHE A 250 -0.95 -12.76 9.78
C PHE A 250 -0.52 -13.06 8.34
N ILE A 251 0.49 -12.38 7.81
CA ILE A 251 1.03 -12.62 6.46
C ILE A 251 1.54 -14.06 6.34
N TRP A 252 2.24 -14.55 7.37
CA TRP A 252 2.79 -15.89 7.37
C TRP A 252 1.73 -16.99 7.25
N PHE A 253 0.63 -16.86 7.97
CA PHE A 253 -0.40 -17.94 8.02
C PHE A 253 -1.53 -17.76 7.01
N PHE A 254 -1.89 -16.54 6.66
CA PHE A 254 -3.13 -16.28 5.93
C PHE A 254 -2.93 -15.74 4.52
N LEU A 255 -1.81 -15.04 4.24
CA LEU A 255 -1.58 -14.46 2.93
C LEU A 255 -1.05 -15.50 1.95
N PRO A 256 -1.77 -15.81 0.86
CA PRO A 256 -1.24 -16.65 -0.21
C PRO A 256 -0.23 -15.87 -1.07
N GLU A 257 0.71 -16.58 -1.70
CA GLU A 257 1.51 -15.99 -2.75
C GLU A 257 0.69 -15.86 -4.03
N THR A 258 0.66 -14.64 -4.59
CA THR A 258 -0.10 -14.33 -5.80
C THR A 258 0.77 -14.28 -7.06
N LYS A 259 2.09 -14.19 -6.91
CA LYS A 259 3.04 -14.15 -8.03
C LYS A 259 2.86 -15.32 -8.97
N GLY A 260 2.73 -15.04 -10.27
CA GLY A 260 2.68 -16.04 -11.34
C GLY A 260 1.39 -16.85 -11.39
N LYS A 261 0.38 -16.49 -10.61
CA LYS A 261 -0.95 -17.11 -10.68
C LYS A 261 -1.91 -16.24 -11.46
N SER A 262 -2.74 -16.88 -12.29
CA SER A 262 -3.85 -16.18 -12.92
C SER A 262 -4.94 -15.87 -11.88
N LEU A 263 -5.77 -14.86 -12.18
CA LEU A 263 -6.88 -14.49 -11.31
C LEU A 263 -7.85 -15.66 -11.10
N GLU A 264 -8.06 -16.46 -12.15
CA GLU A 264 -8.92 -17.65 -12.12
C GLU A 264 -8.32 -18.75 -11.23
N GLU A 265 -7.01 -18.89 -11.20
CA GLU A 265 -6.33 -19.84 -10.30
C GLU A 265 -6.46 -19.42 -8.84
N ILE A 266 -6.33 -18.14 -8.57
CA ILE A 266 -6.52 -17.58 -7.23
C ILE A 266 -7.98 -17.79 -6.79
N GLU A 267 -8.95 -17.47 -7.65
CA GLU A 267 -10.38 -17.67 -7.37
C GLU A 267 -10.72 -19.14 -7.10
N ARG A 268 -10.21 -20.06 -7.92
CA ARG A 268 -10.39 -21.52 -7.70
C ARG A 268 -9.79 -21.99 -6.38
N SER A 269 -8.71 -21.36 -5.93
CA SER A 269 -8.10 -21.71 -4.63
C SER A 269 -9.02 -21.39 -3.46
N TRP A 270 -9.82 -20.32 -3.58
CA TRP A 270 -10.80 -19.92 -2.57
C TRP A 270 -12.01 -20.85 -2.53
N LEU A 271 -12.47 -21.31 -3.69
CA LEU A 271 -13.62 -22.23 -3.81
C LEU A 271 -13.32 -23.63 -3.25
N LYS A 272 -12.05 -24.07 -3.29
CA LYS A 272 -11.64 -25.38 -2.74
C LYS A 272 -11.50 -25.38 -1.21
N THR A 273 -11.47 -24.22 -0.60
CA THR A 273 -11.24 -24.05 0.85
C THR A 273 -12.51 -23.60 1.60
N ALA A 274 -13.59 -23.36 0.90
CA ALA A 274 -14.93 -23.06 1.42
C ALA A 274 -15.80 -24.31 1.49
#